data_e5ff7512eb86d5e408b380fe6a489511
#
_entry.id   e5ff7512eb86d5e408b380fe6a489511
#
_cell.length_a   1.000
_cell.length_b   1.000
_cell.length_c   1.000
_cell.angle_alpha   90.00
_cell.angle_beta   90.00
_cell.angle_gamma   90.00
#
_symmetry.space_group_name_H-M   'P 1'
#
loop_
_entity.id
_entity.type
_entity.pdbx_description
1 polymer ?
#
loop_
_entity_poly.entity_id
_entity_poly.type
_entity_poly.pdbx_seq_one_letter_code
_entity_poly.pdbx_strand_id
1 'polypeptide(L)'
;MPVDGELIKGPVQLAADGVRVGDIIVPWNNVRRVVFTEPERSAKRAVVSEGQLPAGWHSKDIGHLRGQGSSVFKDGQWTLQGFSRSPEAIPHAHKDRFRLAYIPMKGDGQITARVTGMTQKARVGSIAGVCFRSGTTHDERNAQMALTYRGGLRFRTYGMRGGSGRSTSDPKYSIPGWVRLERRDRHILGSWSADGQNWTVFHVGNTWKFDEEYVAGLFVIAHGEEAVKVTFDHVKVERADQQPPFTPRLVLRNGTELVSAFTSVNTTHAVLGAAPGHNLRTEQLAYLVLHPDFRPEKLPANRPGVLLRRGDFFDGELVKLADGELSVNSILFGPRTFNVATEVLAVALADVRPGPAMYAVKTLAGSHLRATALREEQGRLRATVPGLGILRLTPRELHEVRRLEK
;
A
#
# COMPACT_ATOMS: atom_id res chain seq x y z
N MET A 1 28.06 34.85 7.46
CA MET A 1 26.61 34.61 7.61
C MET A 1 26.10 34.02 6.32
N PRO A 2 25.36 32.90 6.32
CA PRO A 2 24.78 32.39 5.09
C PRO A 2 23.79 33.41 4.53
N VAL A 3 23.89 33.65 3.24
CA VAL A 3 22.96 34.51 2.49
C VAL A 3 21.62 33.79 2.41
N ASP A 4 20.51 34.53 2.34
CA ASP A 4 19.14 34.01 2.25
C ASP A 4 19.02 32.85 1.23
N GLY A 5 18.70 31.66 1.72
CA GLY A 5 18.51 30.46 0.89
C GLY A 5 19.72 29.53 0.78
N GLU A 6 20.85 29.79 1.44
CA GLU A 6 22.01 28.91 1.41
C GLU A 6 21.77 27.60 2.18
N LEU A 7 22.17 26.47 1.58
CA LEU A 7 22.09 25.13 2.16
C LEU A 7 23.39 24.80 2.91
N ILE A 8 23.32 24.73 4.25
CA ILE A 8 24.45 24.30 5.09
C ILE A 8 24.31 22.79 5.35
N LYS A 9 25.36 22.02 5.06
CA LYS A 9 25.43 20.57 5.28
C LYS A 9 26.41 20.24 6.37
N GLY A 10 26.08 19.31 7.27
CA GLY A 10 26.95 18.82 8.31
C GLY A 10 26.19 18.15 9.46
N PRO A 11 26.92 17.66 10.48
CA PRO A 11 26.29 17.16 11.69
C PRO A 11 25.42 18.25 12.34
N VAL A 12 24.14 17.93 12.60
CA VAL A 12 23.16 18.88 13.12
C VAL A 12 22.95 18.64 14.60
N GLN A 13 23.06 19.69 15.41
CA GLN A 13 22.72 19.72 16.84
C GLN A 13 21.72 20.86 17.11
N LEU A 14 20.75 20.58 17.97
CA LEU A 14 19.84 21.62 18.44
C LEU A 14 20.47 22.32 19.65
N ALA A 15 20.44 23.63 19.65
CA ALA A 15 20.94 24.48 20.73
C ALA A 15 19.85 25.49 21.15
N ALA A 16 19.98 26.06 22.35
CA ALA A 16 19.01 27.00 22.89
C ALA A 16 18.87 28.25 22.00
N ASP A 17 19.97 28.69 21.40
CA ASP A 17 20.08 29.89 20.57
C ASP A 17 19.90 29.64 19.07
N GLY A 18 19.85 28.37 18.62
CA GLY A 18 19.74 28.06 17.20
C GLY A 18 19.98 26.62 16.84
N VAL A 19 20.29 26.41 15.56
CA VAL A 19 20.72 25.12 15.01
C VAL A 19 22.23 25.16 14.74
N ARG A 20 22.99 24.28 15.36
CA ARG A 20 24.41 24.10 15.10
C ARG A 20 24.62 23.10 13.98
N VAL A 21 25.38 23.49 12.95
CA VAL A 21 25.78 22.60 11.84
C VAL A 21 27.31 22.70 11.74
N GLY A 22 28.03 21.70 12.25
CA GLY A 22 29.45 21.80 12.47
C GLY A 22 29.81 22.95 13.45
N ASP A 23 30.63 23.88 13.01
CA ASP A 23 31.03 25.07 13.82
C ASP A 23 30.11 26.28 13.63
N ILE A 24 29.09 26.21 12.76
CA ILE A 24 28.21 27.29 12.47
C ILE A 24 26.93 27.19 13.32
N ILE A 25 26.57 28.29 14.03
CA ILE A 25 25.28 28.40 14.72
C ILE A 25 24.37 29.30 13.89
N VAL A 26 23.21 28.76 13.46
CA VAL A 26 22.17 29.50 12.79
C VAL A 26 21.06 29.80 13.80
N PRO A 27 20.82 31.06 14.18
CA PRO A 27 19.78 31.42 15.12
C PRO A 27 18.40 30.98 14.66
N TRP A 28 17.51 30.57 15.56
CA TRP A 28 16.18 30.04 15.24
C TRP A 28 15.35 30.96 14.34
N ASN A 29 15.49 32.28 14.43
CA ASN A 29 14.78 33.25 13.59
C ASN A 29 15.26 33.24 12.13
N ASN A 30 16.47 32.73 11.86
CA ASN A 30 17.07 32.65 10.52
C ASN A 30 16.96 31.24 9.92
N VAL A 31 16.45 30.28 10.67
CA VAL A 31 16.24 28.91 10.18
C VAL A 31 14.91 28.81 9.45
N ARG A 32 14.93 28.55 8.14
CA ARG A 32 13.73 28.26 7.36
C ARG A 32 13.37 26.77 7.40
N ARG A 33 14.39 25.89 7.32
CA ARG A 33 14.21 24.45 7.26
C ARG A 33 15.45 23.71 7.78
N VAL A 34 15.24 22.67 8.56
CA VAL A 34 16.26 21.68 8.92
C VAL A 34 15.78 20.31 8.45
N VAL A 35 16.65 19.57 7.76
CA VAL A 35 16.37 18.21 7.31
C VAL A 35 17.40 17.29 7.97
N PHE A 36 16.90 16.30 8.70
CA PHE A 36 17.69 15.27 9.31
C PHE A 36 17.66 14.06 8.37
N THR A 37 18.77 13.76 7.70
CA THR A 37 18.88 12.62 6.78
C THR A 37 19.63 11.49 7.47
N GLU A 38 19.12 10.26 7.37
CA GLU A 38 19.94 9.10 7.61
C GLU A 38 21.02 9.00 6.52
N PRO A 39 22.26 8.53 6.84
CA PRO A 39 23.24 8.25 5.80
C PRO A 39 22.63 7.23 4.83
N GLU A 40 22.64 7.56 3.55
CA GLU A 40 22.16 6.68 2.49
C GLU A 40 22.83 5.31 2.60
N ARG A 41 22.07 4.29 3.01
CA ARG A 41 22.46 2.92 2.77
C ARG A 41 22.35 2.70 1.26
N SER A 42 23.47 2.75 0.56
CA SER A 42 23.54 2.42 -0.85
C SER A 42 23.06 0.97 -1.00
N ALA A 43 21.81 0.79 -1.40
CA ALA A 43 21.32 -0.48 -1.89
C ALA A 43 22.16 -0.79 -3.15
N LYS A 44 23.10 -1.71 -3.04
CA LYS A 44 23.81 -2.25 -4.20
C LYS A 44 22.76 -2.79 -5.17
N ARG A 45 22.52 -2.06 -6.24
CA ARG A 45 21.72 -2.54 -7.38
C ARG A 45 22.44 -3.78 -7.91
N ALA A 46 21.83 -4.95 -7.71
CA ALA A 46 22.33 -6.18 -8.31
C ALA A 46 22.30 -5.98 -9.83
N VAL A 47 23.46 -6.03 -10.47
CA VAL A 47 23.58 -6.03 -11.94
C VAL A 47 23.09 -7.40 -12.38
N VAL A 48 21.89 -7.46 -12.93
CA VAL A 48 21.31 -8.68 -13.52
C VAL A 48 21.85 -8.78 -14.94
N SER A 49 22.55 -9.85 -15.27
CA SER A 49 23.04 -10.11 -16.63
C SER A 49 21.88 -10.37 -17.59
N GLU A 50 22.09 -10.02 -18.87
CA GLU A 50 21.08 -10.14 -19.93
C GLU A 50 20.53 -11.58 -20.01
N GLY A 51 19.20 -11.73 -19.87
CA GLY A 51 18.52 -13.03 -19.97
C GLY A 51 18.40 -13.85 -18.69
N GLN A 52 18.98 -13.41 -17.56
CA GLN A 52 18.76 -14.05 -16.25
C GLN A 52 17.56 -13.45 -15.52
N LEU A 53 16.79 -14.34 -14.87
CA LEU A 53 15.73 -13.89 -13.96
C LEU A 53 16.34 -13.24 -12.71
N PRO A 54 15.65 -12.29 -12.07
CA PRO A 54 16.11 -11.72 -10.80
C PRO A 54 16.31 -12.81 -9.74
N ALA A 55 17.20 -12.58 -8.78
CA ALA A 55 17.51 -13.51 -7.72
C ALA A 55 16.23 -14.01 -6.99
N GLY A 56 16.12 -15.32 -6.81
CA GLY A 56 14.98 -15.97 -6.18
C GLY A 56 13.76 -16.17 -7.08
N TRP A 57 13.78 -15.66 -8.32
CA TRP A 57 12.72 -15.91 -9.28
C TRP A 57 13.01 -17.17 -10.13
N HIS A 58 11.94 -17.88 -10.41
CA HIS A 58 11.91 -19.08 -11.25
C HIS A 58 10.86 -18.92 -12.33
N SER A 59 10.91 -19.77 -13.37
CA SER A 59 9.85 -19.77 -14.37
C SER A 59 9.57 -21.18 -14.89
N LYS A 60 8.29 -21.44 -15.19
CA LYS A 60 7.82 -22.76 -15.60
C LYS A 60 6.54 -22.68 -16.42
N ASP A 61 6.36 -23.62 -17.31
CA ASP A 61 5.06 -23.90 -17.91
C ASP A 61 4.24 -24.77 -16.97
N ILE A 62 3.02 -24.36 -16.68
CA ILE A 62 2.06 -25.10 -15.87
C ILE A 62 1.14 -25.88 -16.80
N GLY A 63 1.06 -27.18 -16.58
CA GLY A 63 0.25 -28.09 -17.39
C GLY A 63 0.78 -28.31 -18.81
N HIS A 64 -0.03 -28.94 -19.66
CA HIS A 64 0.32 -29.26 -21.03
C HIS A 64 -0.05 -28.11 -21.97
N LEU A 65 0.95 -27.43 -22.52
CA LEU A 65 0.83 -26.34 -23.47
C LEU A 65 1.22 -26.79 -24.89
N ARG A 66 0.76 -26.08 -25.91
CA ARG A 66 1.09 -26.36 -27.33
C ARG A 66 2.57 -26.15 -27.66
N GLY A 67 3.26 -25.31 -26.89
CA GLY A 67 4.66 -24.98 -27.09
C GLY A 67 5.34 -24.59 -25.78
N GLN A 68 6.64 -24.47 -25.81
CA GLN A 68 7.45 -24.09 -24.66
C GLN A 68 7.39 -22.56 -24.49
N GLY A 69 6.91 -22.10 -23.34
CA GLY A 69 6.88 -20.71 -22.96
C GLY A 69 8.26 -20.19 -22.54
N SER A 70 8.38 -18.86 -22.53
CA SER A 70 9.60 -18.20 -22.05
C SER A 70 9.28 -17.08 -21.06
N SER A 71 10.27 -16.77 -20.23
CA SER A 71 10.22 -15.61 -19.31
C SER A 71 11.58 -14.93 -19.33
N VAL A 72 11.60 -13.64 -19.64
CA VAL A 72 12.81 -12.84 -19.74
C VAL A 72 12.64 -11.61 -18.86
N PHE A 73 13.70 -11.23 -18.14
CA PHE A 73 13.79 -9.97 -17.40
C PHE A 73 14.96 -9.17 -17.95
N LYS A 74 14.68 -7.94 -18.35
CA LYS A 74 15.69 -7.01 -18.87
C LYS A 74 15.28 -5.58 -18.54
N ASP A 75 16.20 -4.77 -18.04
CA ASP A 75 16.03 -3.34 -17.77
C ASP A 75 14.78 -2.99 -16.95
N GLY A 76 14.44 -3.83 -15.95
CA GLY A 76 13.27 -3.63 -15.11
C GLY A 76 11.94 -4.13 -15.71
N GLN A 77 11.97 -4.62 -16.95
CA GLN A 77 10.82 -5.14 -17.67
C GLN A 77 10.82 -6.68 -17.72
N TRP A 78 9.66 -7.27 -17.48
CA TRP A 78 9.39 -8.67 -17.70
C TRP A 78 8.71 -8.87 -19.05
N THR A 79 9.13 -9.90 -19.76
CA THR A 79 8.44 -10.42 -20.94
C THR A 79 8.14 -11.88 -20.74
N LEU A 80 6.86 -12.23 -20.66
CA LEU A 80 6.40 -13.63 -20.61
C LEU A 80 5.74 -13.99 -21.94
N GLN A 81 6.11 -15.15 -22.47
CA GLN A 81 5.46 -15.74 -23.64
C GLN A 81 4.81 -17.04 -23.24
N GLY A 82 3.49 -17.14 -23.40
CA GLY A 82 2.71 -18.33 -23.10
C GLY A 82 2.01 -18.86 -24.34
N PHE A 83 1.67 -20.14 -24.28
CA PHE A 83 0.91 -20.86 -25.31
C PHE A 83 -0.42 -21.32 -24.76
N SER A 84 -1.38 -21.57 -25.62
CA SER A 84 -2.64 -22.19 -25.26
C SER A 84 -2.44 -23.65 -24.87
N ARG A 85 -3.50 -24.28 -24.35
CA ARG A 85 -3.47 -25.70 -24.03
C ARG A 85 -3.15 -26.55 -25.27
N SER A 86 -2.44 -27.66 -25.08
CA SER A 86 -2.29 -28.69 -26.11
C SER A 86 -3.66 -29.30 -26.47
N PRO A 87 -3.92 -29.58 -27.75
CA PRO A 87 -5.11 -30.32 -28.18
C PRO A 87 -5.28 -31.69 -27.52
N GLU A 88 -4.18 -32.34 -27.20
CA GLU A 88 -4.10 -33.67 -26.57
C GLU A 88 -4.44 -33.64 -25.06
N ALA A 89 -4.55 -32.45 -24.47
CA ALA A 89 -4.89 -32.31 -23.06
C ALA A 89 -6.33 -32.73 -22.78
N ILE A 90 -6.54 -33.64 -21.84
CA ILE A 90 -7.84 -34.19 -21.43
C ILE A 90 -8.83 -33.05 -21.13
N PRO A 91 -10.02 -33.02 -21.77
CA PRO A 91 -10.94 -31.87 -21.75
C PRO A 91 -11.49 -31.50 -20.36
N HIS A 92 -11.68 -32.48 -19.48
CA HIS A 92 -12.46 -32.35 -18.23
C HIS A 92 -11.66 -32.15 -16.95
N ALA A 93 -10.33 -32.07 -17.03
CA ALA A 93 -9.56 -31.75 -15.85
C ALA A 93 -9.56 -30.24 -15.62
N HIS A 94 -10.03 -29.79 -14.46
CA HIS A 94 -9.86 -28.42 -13.95
C HIS A 94 -8.38 -28.17 -13.63
N LYS A 95 -7.53 -28.27 -14.65
CA LYS A 95 -6.08 -28.17 -14.53
C LYS A 95 -5.63 -26.86 -15.14
N ASP A 96 -4.79 -26.17 -14.38
CA ASP A 96 -4.18 -24.93 -14.83
C ASP A 96 -3.25 -25.16 -16.02
N ARG A 97 -3.25 -24.22 -16.96
CA ARG A 97 -2.39 -24.24 -18.15
C ARG A 97 -1.99 -22.85 -18.53
N PHE A 98 -0.76 -22.48 -18.18
CA PHE A 98 -0.23 -21.15 -18.43
C PHE A 98 1.29 -21.04 -18.19
N ARG A 99 1.90 -19.99 -18.70
CA ARG A 99 3.27 -19.62 -18.35
C ARG A 99 3.27 -18.90 -17.02
N LEU A 100 4.20 -19.30 -16.12
CA LEU A 100 4.39 -18.74 -14.79
C LEU A 100 5.85 -18.30 -14.59
N ALA A 101 6.05 -17.06 -14.12
CA ALA A 101 7.28 -16.63 -13.48
C ALA A 101 6.98 -16.34 -12.02
N TYR A 102 7.72 -16.93 -11.07
CA TYR A 102 7.33 -16.97 -9.66
C TYR A 102 8.49 -16.86 -8.69
N ILE A 103 8.16 -16.48 -7.46
CA ILE A 103 9.06 -16.44 -6.31
C ILE A 103 8.37 -17.08 -5.09
N PRO A 104 9.10 -17.86 -4.26
CA PRO A 104 8.55 -18.41 -3.03
C PRO A 104 8.11 -17.34 -2.04
N MET A 105 6.99 -17.57 -1.36
CA MET A 105 6.39 -16.70 -0.35
C MET A 105 6.01 -17.50 0.88
N LYS A 106 5.90 -16.83 2.02
CA LYS A 106 5.39 -17.38 3.26
C LYS A 106 4.54 -16.34 4.00
N GLY A 107 3.43 -16.77 4.59
CA GLY A 107 2.55 -15.90 5.38
C GLY A 107 1.86 -14.82 4.56
N ASP A 108 1.58 -13.71 5.19
CA ASP A 108 0.97 -12.56 4.55
C ASP A 108 1.93 -11.82 3.63
N GLY A 109 1.39 -11.20 2.60
CA GLY A 109 2.19 -10.45 1.63
C GLY A 109 1.41 -10.08 0.38
N GLN A 110 2.08 -9.40 -0.53
CA GLN A 110 1.45 -8.96 -1.77
C GLN A 110 2.38 -9.05 -2.97
N ILE A 111 1.78 -9.17 -4.15
CA ILE A 111 2.43 -8.98 -5.44
C ILE A 111 1.68 -7.94 -6.24
N THR A 112 2.42 -6.97 -6.77
CA THR A 112 1.93 -5.90 -7.65
C THR A 112 2.67 -5.95 -8.97
N ALA A 113 1.97 -5.71 -10.07
CA ALA A 113 2.58 -5.54 -11.39
C ALA A 113 1.74 -4.59 -12.24
N ARG A 114 2.40 -3.84 -13.15
CA ARG A 114 1.74 -3.19 -14.27
C ARG A 114 1.86 -4.08 -15.51
N VAL A 115 0.73 -4.46 -16.08
CA VAL A 115 0.68 -5.10 -17.41
C VAL A 115 0.78 -3.98 -18.43
N THR A 116 1.86 -3.95 -19.20
CA THR A 116 2.15 -2.83 -20.12
C THR A 116 1.74 -3.12 -21.56
N GLY A 117 1.68 -4.40 -21.95
CA GLY A 117 1.32 -4.79 -23.30
C GLY A 117 0.95 -6.27 -23.40
N MET A 118 0.13 -6.59 -24.37
CA MET A 118 -0.20 -7.96 -24.80
C MET A 118 -0.24 -7.99 -26.32
N THR A 119 0.35 -9.01 -26.96
CA THR A 119 0.44 -9.09 -28.42
C THR A 119 -0.93 -9.01 -29.09
N GLN A 120 -1.00 -8.30 -30.24
CA GLN A 120 -2.23 -8.11 -31.02
C GLN A 120 -2.84 -9.43 -31.57
N LYS A 121 -2.05 -10.50 -31.64
CA LYS A 121 -2.50 -11.85 -32.03
C LYS A 121 -3.19 -12.63 -30.92
N ALA A 122 -3.24 -12.06 -29.69
CA ALA A 122 -4.00 -12.65 -28.61
C ALA A 122 -5.49 -12.73 -28.96
N ARG A 123 -6.14 -13.84 -28.62
CA ARG A 123 -7.59 -14.00 -28.81
C ARG A 123 -8.36 -13.63 -27.55
N VAL A 124 -9.64 -13.38 -27.73
CA VAL A 124 -10.59 -13.22 -26.62
C VAL A 124 -10.43 -14.38 -25.64
N GLY A 125 -10.31 -14.05 -24.37
CA GLY A 125 -10.02 -15.02 -23.30
C GLY A 125 -8.56 -15.06 -22.87
N SER A 126 -7.60 -14.52 -23.66
CA SER A 126 -6.23 -14.36 -23.20
C SER A 126 -6.18 -13.35 -22.05
N ILE A 127 -5.48 -13.72 -20.97
CA ILE A 127 -5.37 -12.92 -19.76
C ILE A 127 -3.95 -12.93 -19.23
N ALA A 128 -3.57 -11.87 -18.56
CA ALA A 128 -2.27 -11.77 -17.90
C ALA A 128 -2.38 -10.96 -16.61
N GLY A 129 -1.57 -11.29 -15.64
CA GLY A 129 -1.60 -10.62 -14.35
C GLY A 129 -0.73 -11.28 -13.30
N VAL A 130 -1.19 -11.23 -12.06
CA VAL A 130 -0.50 -11.76 -10.89
C VAL A 130 -1.28 -12.92 -10.26
N CYS A 131 -0.56 -13.87 -9.67
CA CYS A 131 -1.19 -15.01 -8.99
C CYS A 131 -0.47 -15.39 -7.70
N PHE A 132 -1.23 -16.04 -6.80
CA PHE A 132 -0.73 -16.86 -5.70
C PHE A 132 -1.06 -18.32 -5.99
N ARG A 133 -0.15 -19.22 -5.65
CA ARG A 133 -0.34 -20.68 -5.85
C ARG A 133 0.27 -21.46 -4.70
N SER A 134 -0.39 -22.56 -4.28
CA SER A 134 0.18 -23.47 -3.28
C SER A 134 1.43 -24.19 -3.78
N GLY A 135 1.63 -24.24 -5.11
CA GLY A 135 2.79 -24.87 -5.72
C GLY A 135 2.83 -24.67 -7.24
N THR A 136 3.64 -25.45 -7.91
CA THR A 136 3.93 -25.33 -9.35
C THR A 136 3.42 -26.49 -10.19
N THR A 137 2.57 -27.36 -9.67
CA THR A 137 1.87 -28.40 -10.44
C THR A 137 0.56 -27.84 -11.04
N HIS A 138 -0.08 -28.57 -11.94
CA HIS A 138 -1.24 -28.06 -12.70
C HIS A 138 -2.57 -28.09 -11.93
N ASP A 139 -2.62 -28.75 -10.79
CA ASP A 139 -3.79 -28.96 -9.94
C ASP A 139 -3.76 -28.20 -8.60
N GLU A 140 -2.79 -27.31 -8.45
CA GLU A 140 -2.62 -26.52 -7.24
C GLU A 140 -3.74 -25.50 -7.03
N ARG A 141 -3.97 -25.19 -5.77
CA ARG A 141 -4.80 -24.04 -5.41
C ARG A 141 -4.17 -22.77 -5.94
N ASN A 142 -4.99 -21.91 -6.50
CA ASN A 142 -4.50 -20.63 -6.97
C ASN A 142 -5.51 -19.50 -6.76
N ALA A 143 -4.99 -18.29 -6.66
CA ALA A 143 -5.72 -17.05 -6.76
C ALA A 143 -5.08 -16.21 -7.86
N GLN A 144 -5.89 -15.58 -8.69
CA GLN A 144 -5.49 -14.81 -9.86
C GLN A 144 -6.16 -13.44 -9.88
N MET A 145 -5.38 -12.40 -10.23
CA MET A 145 -5.88 -11.08 -10.57
C MET A 145 -5.28 -10.65 -11.90
N ALA A 146 -6.11 -10.43 -12.91
CA ALA A 146 -5.65 -10.29 -14.29
C ALA A 146 -6.45 -9.28 -15.10
N LEU A 147 -5.78 -8.68 -16.10
CA LEU A 147 -6.38 -7.94 -17.20
C LEU A 147 -6.62 -8.87 -18.39
N THR A 148 -7.69 -8.62 -19.12
CA THR A 148 -8.04 -9.36 -20.32
C THR A 148 -7.60 -8.61 -21.59
N TYR A 149 -7.36 -9.34 -22.68
CA TYR A 149 -6.84 -8.79 -23.92
C TYR A 149 -7.67 -7.63 -24.50
N ARG A 150 -9.00 -7.70 -24.42
CA ARG A 150 -9.91 -6.66 -24.99
C ARG A 150 -10.39 -5.64 -23.98
N GLY A 151 -9.76 -5.55 -22.83
CA GLY A 151 -10.27 -4.80 -21.70
C GLY A 151 -11.17 -5.65 -20.83
N GLY A 152 -11.08 -5.39 -19.53
CA GLY A 152 -11.78 -6.12 -18.49
C GLY A 152 -10.84 -6.68 -17.45
N LEU A 153 -11.43 -7.01 -16.33
CA LEU A 153 -10.72 -7.44 -15.13
C LEU A 153 -11.27 -8.78 -14.65
N ARG A 154 -10.38 -9.65 -14.20
CA ARG A 154 -10.75 -10.97 -13.71
C ARG A 154 -10.03 -11.28 -12.40
N PHE A 155 -10.82 -11.59 -11.38
CA PHE A 155 -10.35 -12.23 -10.16
C PHE A 155 -10.93 -13.64 -10.08
N ARG A 156 -10.11 -14.63 -9.69
CA ARG A 156 -10.56 -15.98 -9.43
C ARG A 156 -9.71 -16.69 -8.39
N THR A 157 -10.36 -17.55 -7.59
CA THR A 157 -9.72 -18.54 -6.74
C THR A 157 -10.13 -19.94 -7.22
N TYR A 158 -9.17 -20.84 -7.37
CA TYR A 158 -9.36 -22.22 -7.85
C TYR A 158 -8.81 -23.23 -6.85
N GLY A 159 -9.35 -24.46 -6.90
CA GLY A 159 -8.90 -25.55 -6.04
C GLY A 159 -9.20 -25.33 -4.56
N MET A 160 -9.92 -24.28 -4.23
CA MET A 160 -10.35 -23.96 -2.86
C MET A 160 -11.84 -24.28 -2.72
N ARG A 161 -12.21 -24.96 -1.60
CA ARG A 161 -13.62 -25.15 -1.26
C ARG A 161 -14.23 -23.77 -0.97
N GLY A 162 -15.30 -23.41 -1.67
CA GLY A 162 -15.85 -22.07 -1.64
C GLY A 162 -15.06 -21.05 -2.46
N GLY A 163 -14.35 -21.47 -3.49
CA GLY A 163 -13.68 -20.59 -4.43
C GLY A 163 -14.60 -19.50 -4.96
N SER A 164 -14.08 -18.29 -5.07
CA SER A 164 -14.82 -17.10 -5.48
C SER A 164 -14.24 -16.51 -6.75
N GLY A 165 -15.05 -15.77 -7.47
CA GLY A 165 -14.60 -15.09 -8.67
C GLY A 165 -15.50 -13.95 -9.07
N ARG A 166 -14.89 -12.95 -9.68
CA ARG A 166 -15.56 -11.81 -10.31
C ARG A 166 -14.85 -11.50 -11.61
N SER A 167 -15.60 -11.19 -12.65
CA SER A 167 -15.05 -10.72 -13.91
C SER A 167 -15.94 -9.61 -14.48
N THR A 168 -15.34 -8.74 -15.26
CA THR A 168 -16.03 -7.70 -16.03
C THR A 168 -15.32 -7.51 -17.36
N SER A 169 -16.07 -7.10 -18.37
CA SER A 169 -15.55 -6.70 -19.68
C SER A 169 -15.58 -5.18 -19.87
N ASP A 170 -15.62 -4.41 -18.77
CA ASP A 170 -15.63 -2.96 -18.83
C ASP A 170 -14.28 -2.45 -19.38
N PRO A 171 -14.29 -1.71 -20.52
CA PRO A 171 -13.08 -1.21 -21.18
C PRO A 171 -12.21 -0.27 -20.32
N LYS A 172 -12.75 0.30 -19.24
CA LYS A 172 -11.93 1.11 -18.32
C LYS A 172 -10.79 0.31 -17.68
N TYR A 173 -10.91 -1.03 -17.62
CA TYR A 173 -9.87 -1.93 -17.15
C TYR A 173 -9.00 -2.42 -18.33
N SER A 174 -8.32 -1.51 -18.98
CA SER A 174 -7.51 -1.78 -20.17
C SER A 174 -6.04 -1.99 -19.83
N ILE A 175 -5.30 -2.48 -20.82
CA ILE A 175 -3.83 -2.50 -20.82
C ILE A 175 -3.37 -1.20 -21.53
N PRO A 176 -2.43 -0.43 -20.94
CA PRO A 176 -1.73 -0.69 -19.69
C PRO A 176 -2.59 -0.50 -18.44
N GLY A 177 -2.34 -1.32 -17.42
CA GLY A 177 -3.06 -1.25 -16.16
C GLY A 177 -2.36 -2.02 -15.04
N TRP A 178 -2.63 -1.65 -13.81
CA TRP A 178 -2.01 -2.23 -12.64
C TRP A 178 -2.93 -3.25 -11.99
N VAL A 179 -2.34 -4.36 -11.56
CA VAL A 179 -3.02 -5.42 -10.80
C VAL A 179 -2.23 -5.78 -9.56
N ARG A 180 -2.94 -6.10 -8.48
CA ARG A 180 -2.35 -6.52 -7.21
C ARG A 180 -3.15 -7.64 -6.60
N LEU A 181 -2.45 -8.65 -6.08
CA LEU A 181 -2.97 -9.62 -5.11
C LEU A 181 -2.32 -9.37 -3.77
N GLU A 182 -3.12 -9.41 -2.73
CA GLU A 182 -2.71 -9.26 -1.36
C GLU A 182 -3.31 -10.39 -0.52
N ARG A 183 -2.48 -11.10 0.24
CA ARG A 183 -2.91 -12.05 1.27
C ARG A 183 -2.89 -11.35 2.61
N ARG A 184 -3.98 -11.42 3.33
CA ARG A 184 -4.11 -10.98 4.72
C ARG A 184 -4.91 -11.99 5.51
N ASP A 185 -4.25 -12.66 6.45
CA ASP A 185 -4.85 -13.71 7.27
C ASP A 185 -5.66 -14.68 6.39
N ARG A 186 -6.98 -14.68 6.52
CA ARG A 186 -7.90 -15.58 5.80
C ARG A 186 -8.42 -15.03 4.47
N HIS A 187 -7.89 -13.91 4.00
CA HIS A 187 -8.42 -13.23 2.82
C HIS A 187 -7.36 -13.06 1.74
N ILE A 188 -7.80 -13.19 0.49
CA ILE A 188 -7.04 -12.75 -0.68
C ILE A 188 -7.80 -11.61 -1.34
N LEU A 189 -7.17 -10.47 -1.46
CA LEU A 189 -7.74 -9.29 -2.07
C LEU A 189 -7.13 -9.09 -3.45
N GLY A 190 -7.99 -9.00 -4.46
CA GLY A 190 -7.63 -8.60 -5.82
C GLY A 190 -7.95 -7.13 -6.03
N SER A 191 -6.95 -6.34 -6.37
CA SER A 191 -7.08 -4.89 -6.56
C SER A 191 -6.59 -4.47 -7.93
N TRP A 192 -7.13 -3.35 -8.42
CA TRP A 192 -6.75 -2.70 -9.67
C TRP A 192 -6.47 -1.21 -9.44
N SER A 193 -5.59 -0.67 -10.29
CA SER A 193 -5.31 0.77 -10.37
C SER A 193 -4.98 1.17 -11.81
N ALA A 194 -5.34 2.40 -12.19
CA ALA A 194 -4.95 2.99 -13.46
C ALA A 194 -3.53 3.59 -13.41
N ASP A 195 -3.12 4.09 -12.24
CA ASP A 195 -1.93 4.91 -12.06
C ASP A 195 -0.88 4.29 -11.10
N GLY A 196 -1.19 3.15 -10.48
CA GLY A 196 -0.34 2.49 -9.49
C GLY A 196 -0.34 3.15 -8.11
N GLN A 197 -1.09 4.23 -7.92
CA GLN A 197 -1.21 4.97 -6.66
C GLN A 197 -2.61 4.83 -6.06
N ASN A 198 -3.64 4.98 -6.89
CA ASN A 198 -5.04 4.92 -6.49
C ASN A 198 -5.58 3.49 -6.69
N TRP A 199 -5.67 2.72 -5.60
CA TRP A 199 -6.09 1.33 -5.63
C TRP A 199 -7.57 1.16 -5.27
N THR A 200 -8.23 0.28 -5.99
CA THR A 200 -9.61 -0.15 -5.70
C THR A 200 -9.65 -1.66 -5.59
N VAL A 201 -10.18 -2.18 -4.49
CA VAL A 201 -10.39 -3.63 -4.32
C VAL A 201 -11.51 -4.08 -5.24
N PHE A 202 -11.18 -4.94 -6.19
CA PHE A 202 -12.14 -5.49 -7.14
C PHE A 202 -12.93 -6.64 -6.54
N HIS A 203 -12.26 -7.51 -5.78
CA HIS A 203 -12.88 -8.65 -5.11
C HIS A 203 -12.08 -9.14 -3.92
N VAL A 204 -12.77 -9.72 -2.96
CA VAL A 204 -12.19 -10.39 -1.79
C VAL A 204 -12.54 -11.87 -1.85
N GLY A 205 -11.53 -12.71 -1.89
CA GLY A 205 -11.64 -14.17 -1.80
C GLY A 205 -11.23 -14.66 -0.41
N ASN A 206 -11.52 -15.93 -0.11
CA ASN A 206 -11.19 -16.57 1.16
C ASN A 206 -9.99 -17.50 0.98
N THR A 207 -9.05 -17.49 1.95
CA THR A 207 -7.80 -18.28 1.94
C THR A 207 -7.83 -19.48 2.88
N TRP A 208 -8.93 -19.76 3.55
CA TRP A 208 -8.96 -20.69 4.67
C TRP A 208 -8.31 -22.10 4.44
N LYS A 209 -7.99 -22.43 3.18
CA LYS A 209 -7.23 -23.62 2.79
C LYS A 209 -5.96 -23.32 1.97
N PHE A 210 -5.51 -22.07 1.94
CA PHE A 210 -4.27 -21.72 1.26
C PHE A 210 -3.09 -21.98 2.20
N ASP A 211 -2.07 -22.65 1.71
CA ASP A 211 -0.93 -23.09 2.54
C ASP A 211 -0.14 -21.88 3.06
N GLU A 212 0.55 -22.06 4.18
CA GLU A 212 1.43 -21.03 4.76
C GLU A 212 2.57 -20.68 3.80
N GLU A 213 3.15 -21.70 3.19
CA GLU A 213 4.15 -21.57 2.13
C GLU A 213 3.47 -21.66 0.77
N TYR A 214 3.76 -20.75 -0.12
CA TYR A 214 3.15 -20.62 -1.44
C TYR A 214 4.09 -19.92 -2.41
N VAL A 215 3.70 -19.72 -3.65
CA VAL A 215 4.42 -18.92 -4.63
C VAL A 215 3.57 -17.75 -5.10
N ALA A 216 4.20 -16.59 -5.24
CA ALA A 216 3.65 -15.42 -5.92
C ALA A 216 4.27 -15.27 -7.30
N GLY A 217 3.51 -14.89 -8.31
CA GLY A 217 4.08 -14.79 -9.65
C GLY A 217 3.27 -14.00 -10.66
N LEU A 218 3.92 -13.80 -11.81
CA LEU A 218 3.34 -13.27 -13.03
C LEU A 218 2.86 -14.45 -13.89
N PHE A 219 1.72 -14.32 -14.54
CA PHE A 219 1.23 -15.38 -15.39
C PHE A 219 0.62 -14.87 -16.69
N VAL A 220 0.62 -15.75 -17.70
CA VAL A 220 -0.01 -15.54 -19.00
C VAL A 220 -0.81 -16.77 -19.39
N ILE A 221 -2.12 -16.64 -19.49
CA ILE A 221 -3.00 -17.63 -20.12
C ILE A 221 -3.24 -17.18 -21.56
N ALA A 222 -2.78 -17.95 -22.51
CA ALA A 222 -2.99 -17.73 -23.92
C ALA A 222 -4.22 -18.49 -24.43
N HIS A 223 -4.95 -17.87 -25.34
CA HIS A 223 -6.02 -18.52 -26.13
C HIS A 223 -5.69 -18.38 -27.62
N GLY A 224 -6.06 -19.39 -28.41
CA GLY A 224 -5.76 -19.46 -29.84
C GLY A 224 -4.58 -20.37 -30.14
N GLU A 225 -4.07 -20.31 -31.36
CA GLU A 225 -3.01 -21.20 -31.84
C GLU A 225 -1.61 -20.60 -31.66
N GLU A 226 -1.52 -19.30 -31.69
CA GLU A 226 -0.25 -18.59 -31.57
C GLU A 226 0.14 -18.31 -30.11
N ALA A 227 1.44 -18.09 -29.92
CA ALA A 227 1.96 -17.64 -28.64
C ALA A 227 1.47 -16.22 -28.31
N VAL A 228 1.14 -16.00 -27.05
CA VAL A 228 0.82 -14.67 -26.50
C VAL A 228 2.00 -14.16 -25.71
N LYS A 229 2.56 -13.03 -26.14
CA LYS A 229 3.63 -12.32 -25.43
C LYS A 229 3.02 -11.18 -24.63
N VAL A 230 3.39 -11.08 -23.36
CA VAL A 230 2.93 -10.05 -22.45
C VAL A 230 4.14 -9.39 -21.79
N THR A 231 4.07 -8.08 -21.65
CA THR A 231 5.09 -7.29 -20.95
C THR A 231 4.54 -6.76 -19.64
N PHE A 232 5.42 -6.77 -18.62
CA PHE A 232 5.13 -6.22 -17.29
C PHE A 232 6.29 -5.36 -16.84
N ASP A 233 5.99 -4.33 -16.08
CA ASP A 233 6.97 -3.57 -15.32
C ASP A 233 6.48 -3.30 -13.89
N HIS A 234 7.28 -2.57 -13.10
CA HIS A 234 6.98 -2.23 -11.71
C HIS A 234 6.54 -3.45 -10.88
N VAL A 235 7.12 -4.61 -11.20
CA VAL A 235 6.82 -5.85 -10.47
C VAL A 235 7.44 -5.76 -9.09
N LYS A 236 6.61 -5.83 -8.06
CA LYS A 236 7.00 -5.74 -6.66
C LYS A 236 6.36 -6.85 -5.87
N VAL A 237 7.18 -7.58 -5.12
CA VAL A 237 6.74 -8.58 -4.14
C VAL A 237 7.11 -8.07 -2.76
N GLU A 238 6.13 -8.03 -1.88
CA GLU A 238 6.29 -7.53 -0.52
C GLU A 238 5.80 -8.59 0.45
N ARG A 239 6.68 -8.96 1.39
CA ARG A 239 6.38 -9.93 2.44
C ARG A 239 6.08 -9.18 3.73
N ALA A 240 5.06 -9.59 4.47
CA ALA A 240 4.67 -8.91 5.71
C ALA A 240 5.77 -8.97 6.77
N ASP A 241 6.54 -10.05 6.80
CA ASP A 241 7.69 -10.22 7.71
C ASP A 241 8.89 -9.31 7.38
N GLN A 242 8.94 -8.75 6.17
CA GLN A 242 10.01 -7.88 5.70
C GLN A 242 9.64 -6.39 5.68
N GLN A 243 8.38 -6.08 5.96
CA GLN A 243 7.91 -4.70 6.03
C GLN A 243 7.46 -4.38 7.46
N PRO A 244 7.81 -3.19 7.97
CA PRO A 244 7.17 -2.73 9.18
C PRO A 244 5.66 -2.68 8.94
N PRO A 245 4.85 -3.18 9.89
CA PRO A 245 3.40 -3.15 9.77
C PRO A 245 2.96 -1.70 9.55
N PHE A 246 1.94 -1.52 8.69
CA PHE A 246 1.36 -0.19 8.50
C PHE A 246 0.86 0.33 9.85
N THR A 247 1.46 1.43 10.30
CA THR A 247 0.98 2.10 11.51
C THR A 247 -0.14 3.05 11.12
N PRO A 248 -1.34 2.90 11.72
CA PRO A 248 -2.44 3.81 11.49
C PRO A 248 -2.07 5.26 11.76
N ARG A 249 -2.79 6.19 11.14
CA ARG A 249 -2.58 7.62 11.32
C ARG A 249 -3.87 8.26 11.81
N LEU A 250 -3.73 9.15 12.77
CA LEU A 250 -4.80 10.01 13.24
C LEU A 250 -4.55 11.41 12.69
N VAL A 251 -5.51 11.97 12.00
CA VAL A 251 -5.43 13.33 11.50
C VAL A 251 -6.36 14.20 12.33
N LEU A 252 -5.78 15.22 12.97
CA LEU A 252 -6.52 16.15 13.79
C LEU A 252 -7.18 17.22 12.91
N ARG A 253 -8.24 17.84 13.41
CA ARG A 253 -8.96 18.92 12.71
C ARG A 253 -8.05 20.12 12.37
N ASN A 254 -7.01 20.36 13.15
CA ASN A 254 -6.02 21.43 12.89
C ASN A 254 -5.00 21.08 11.79
N GLY A 255 -5.07 19.90 11.18
CA GLY A 255 -4.17 19.41 10.13
C GLY A 255 -2.88 18.76 10.63
N THR A 256 -2.76 18.51 11.94
CA THR A 256 -1.68 17.65 12.48
C THR A 256 -1.99 16.20 12.16
N GLU A 257 -1.00 15.49 11.58
CA GLU A 257 -1.05 14.06 11.32
C GLU A 257 -0.13 13.33 12.29
N LEU A 258 -0.68 12.42 13.06
CA LEU A 258 0.04 11.62 14.05
C LEU A 258 0.08 10.15 13.60
N VAL A 259 1.27 9.63 13.34
CA VAL A 259 1.51 8.21 13.13
C VAL A 259 1.64 7.55 14.51
N SER A 260 0.65 6.78 14.90
CA SER A 260 0.62 6.11 16.20
C SER A 260 -0.29 4.90 16.15
N ALA A 261 0.15 3.80 16.76
CA ALA A 261 -0.77 2.71 17.07
C ALA A 261 -1.81 3.21 18.09
N PHE A 262 -3.03 2.77 17.92
CA PHE A 262 -4.11 2.98 18.90
C PHE A 262 -4.83 1.65 19.15
N THR A 263 -5.33 1.47 20.35
CA THR A 263 -6.04 0.24 20.75
C THR A 263 -7.53 0.34 20.50
N SER A 264 -8.09 1.54 20.65
CA SER A 264 -9.51 1.77 20.38
C SER A 264 -9.80 3.24 20.08
N VAL A 265 -10.88 3.46 19.35
CA VAL A 265 -11.51 4.78 19.17
C VAL A 265 -13.00 4.61 19.38
N ASN A 266 -13.60 5.49 20.18
CA ASN A 266 -15.05 5.53 20.40
C ASN A 266 -15.57 6.96 20.18
N THR A 267 -16.81 7.22 20.52
CA THR A 267 -17.45 8.54 20.35
C THR A 267 -16.80 9.67 21.16
N THR A 268 -16.03 9.36 22.19
CA THR A 268 -15.43 10.34 23.10
C THR A 268 -13.91 10.41 23.01
N HIS A 269 -13.22 9.27 22.90
CA HIS A 269 -11.77 9.20 22.96
C HIS A 269 -11.16 8.20 21.98
N ALA A 270 -9.94 8.52 21.53
CA ALA A 270 -9.01 7.59 20.90
C ALA A 270 -7.89 7.25 21.89
N VAL A 271 -7.71 5.97 22.18
CA VAL A 271 -6.71 5.46 23.11
C VAL A 271 -5.45 5.09 22.35
N LEU A 272 -4.36 5.82 22.58
CA LEU A 272 -3.08 5.58 21.91
C LEU A 272 -2.29 4.46 22.61
N GLY A 273 -1.73 3.53 21.80
CA GLY A 273 -1.07 2.33 22.33
C GLY A 273 0.37 2.53 22.84
N ALA A 274 1.04 3.62 22.49
CA ALA A 274 2.48 3.78 22.76
C ALA A 274 2.84 4.49 24.08
N ALA A 275 1.89 5.08 24.78
CA ALA A 275 2.11 5.72 26.08
C ALA A 275 0.84 5.65 26.94
N PRO A 276 0.89 5.07 28.13
CA PRO A 276 -0.23 5.11 29.05
C PRO A 276 -0.57 6.56 29.39
N GLY A 277 -1.83 6.96 29.13
CA GLY A 277 -2.36 8.28 29.50
C GLY A 277 -2.52 9.29 28.37
N HIS A 278 -2.16 9.00 27.13
CA HIS A 278 -2.43 9.89 26.01
C HIS A 278 -3.74 9.49 25.30
N ASN A 279 -4.86 9.97 25.82
CA ASN A 279 -6.16 9.87 25.17
C ASN A 279 -6.42 11.16 24.41
N LEU A 280 -6.69 11.04 23.12
CA LEU A 280 -7.18 12.17 22.32
C LEU A 280 -8.71 12.17 22.35
N ARG A 281 -9.31 13.37 22.52
CA ARG A 281 -10.76 13.48 22.35
C ARG A 281 -11.14 13.30 20.90
N THR A 282 -12.12 12.46 20.62
CA THR A 282 -12.57 12.14 19.25
C THR A 282 -13.04 13.38 18.51
N GLU A 283 -13.60 14.38 19.20
CA GLU A 283 -13.97 15.69 18.63
C GLU A 283 -12.80 16.47 18.02
N GLN A 284 -11.56 16.16 18.40
CA GLN A 284 -10.34 16.80 17.85
C GLN A 284 -9.88 16.12 16.55
N LEU A 285 -10.37 14.94 16.25
CA LEU A 285 -10.01 14.17 15.07
C LEU A 285 -10.81 14.63 13.85
N ALA A 286 -10.14 14.70 12.70
CA ALA A 286 -10.78 14.88 11.40
C ALA A 286 -11.04 13.51 10.76
N TYR A 287 -10.02 12.66 10.69
CA TYR A 287 -10.16 11.32 10.15
C TYR A 287 -9.05 10.37 10.65
N LEU A 288 -9.31 9.08 10.51
CA LEU A 288 -8.39 7.98 10.80
C LEU A 288 -7.97 7.35 9.48
N VAL A 289 -6.66 7.13 9.28
CA VAL A 289 -6.13 6.39 8.14
C VAL A 289 -5.78 4.99 8.62
N LEU A 290 -6.42 3.99 8.04
CA LEU A 290 -6.30 2.59 8.44
C LEU A 290 -5.60 1.71 7.40
N HIS A 291 -5.32 2.29 6.22
CA HIS A 291 -4.69 1.57 5.12
C HIS A 291 -3.74 2.47 4.30
N PRO A 292 -2.59 1.96 3.81
CA PRO A 292 -1.61 2.75 3.05
C PRO A 292 -2.13 3.27 1.69
N ASP A 293 -3.13 2.63 1.09
CA ASP A 293 -3.74 3.07 -0.17
C ASP A 293 -4.71 4.25 -0.01
N PHE A 294 -4.90 4.74 1.20
CA PHE A 294 -5.75 5.90 1.45
C PHE A 294 -5.18 7.16 0.79
N ARG A 295 -6.09 7.97 0.23
CA ARG A 295 -5.79 9.31 -0.31
C ARG A 295 -6.84 10.29 0.21
N PRO A 296 -6.43 11.44 0.79
CA PRO A 296 -7.36 12.40 1.41
C PRO A 296 -8.43 12.95 0.47
N GLU A 297 -8.10 13.12 -0.82
CA GLU A 297 -9.01 13.61 -1.85
C GLU A 297 -10.21 12.68 -2.14
N LYS A 298 -10.18 11.47 -1.60
CA LYS A 298 -11.30 10.51 -1.70
C LYS A 298 -12.34 10.69 -0.61
N LEU A 299 -12.06 11.49 0.42
CA LEU A 299 -13.07 11.78 1.45
C LEU A 299 -14.00 12.88 0.98
N PRO A 300 -15.32 12.69 1.08
CA PRO A 300 -16.28 13.74 0.84
C PRO A 300 -16.19 14.80 1.96
N ALA A 301 -16.34 16.07 1.62
CA ALA A 301 -16.35 17.15 2.58
C ALA A 301 -17.62 17.12 3.45
N ASN A 302 -17.50 17.50 4.71
CA ASN A 302 -18.61 17.64 5.68
C ASN A 302 -19.49 16.39 5.86
N ARG A 303 -18.92 15.21 5.63
CA ARG A 303 -19.68 13.94 5.76
C ARG A 303 -18.89 12.94 6.62
N PRO A 304 -19.37 12.63 7.85
CA PRO A 304 -18.80 11.52 8.61
C PRO A 304 -19.15 10.19 7.97
N GLY A 305 -18.24 9.23 8.05
CA GLY A 305 -18.46 7.92 7.47
C GLY A 305 -17.18 7.13 7.21
N VAL A 306 -17.32 6.08 6.43
CA VAL A 306 -16.27 5.11 6.17
C VAL A 306 -15.94 5.07 4.69
N LEU A 307 -14.68 5.32 4.33
CA LEU A 307 -14.18 5.05 2.99
C LEU A 307 -13.76 3.59 2.90
N LEU A 308 -14.44 2.85 2.04
CA LEU A 308 -14.21 1.43 1.84
C LEU A 308 -13.11 1.18 0.80
N ARG A 309 -12.43 0.03 0.90
CA ARG A 309 -11.38 -0.39 -0.05
C ARG A 309 -11.88 -0.57 -1.48
N ARG A 310 -13.20 -0.73 -1.67
CA ARG A 310 -13.84 -0.77 -3.00
C ARG A 310 -14.05 0.61 -3.62
N GLY A 311 -13.72 1.68 -2.87
CA GLY A 311 -13.89 3.05 -3.31
C GLY A 311 -15.24 3.68 -2.94
N ASP A 312 -16.16 2.89 -2.38
CA ASP A 312 -17.46 3.40 -1.92
C ASP A 312 -17.30 4.16 -0.60
N PHE A 313 -18.15 5.15 -0.38
CA PHE A 313 -18.25 5.85 0.89
C PHE A 313 -19.57 5.50 1.57
N PHE A 314 -19.48 5.03 2.81
CA PHE A 314 -20.63 4.69 3.65
C PHE A 314 -20.86 5.78 4.69
N ASP A 315 -21.95 6.53 4.57
CA ASP A 315 -22.30 7.58 5.52
C ASP A 315 -22.70 6.97 6.87
N GLY A 316 -22.14 7.48 7.94
CA GLY A 316 -22.48 7.06 9.30
C GLY A 316 -21.53 7.61 10.33
N GLU A 317 -22.00 7.70 11.55
CA GLU A 317 -21.23 8.15 12.71
C GLU A 317 -20.45 6.99 13.33
N LEU A 318 -19.21 7.26 13.73
CA LEU A 318 -18.37 6.30 14.44
C LEU A 318 -19.05 5.94 15.79
N VAL A 319 -19.20 4.66 16.04
CA VAL A 319 -19.60 4.13 17.34
C VAL A 319 -18.37 3.60 18.10
N LYS A 320 -17.62 2.69 17.46
CA LYS A 320 -16.43 2.07 18.05
C LYS A 320 -15.52 1.51 16.96
N LEU A 321 -14.22 1.65 17.17
CA LEU A 321 -13.17 0.94 16.45
C LEU A 321 -12.30 0.24 17.49
N ALA A 322 -12.28 -1.08 17.48
CA ALA A 322 -11.45 -1.91 18.36
C ALA A 322 -11.36 -3.34 17.80
N ASP A 323 -10.31 -4.07 18.17
CA ASP A 323 -10.15 -5.50 17.87
C ASP A 323 -10.29 -5.85 16.37
N GLY A 324 -9.88 -4.92 15.50
CA GLY A 324 -9.98 -5.08 14.06
C GLY A 324 -11.37 -4.86 13.45
N GLU A 325 -12.35 -4.46 14.27
CA GLU A 325 -13.71 -4.15 13.85
C GLU A 325 -14.05 -2.67 14.01
N LEU A 326 -14.75 -2.13 13.01
CA LEU A 326 -15.28 -0.77 12.98
C LEU A 326 -16.80 -0.81 12.98
N SER A 327 -17.41 -0.33 14.05
CA SER A 327 -18.88 -0.16 14.14
C SER A 327 -19.25 1.31 13.88
N VAL A 328 -20.21 1.51 13.00
CA VAL A 328 -20.79 2.83 12.67
C VAL A 328 -22.30 2.76 12.69
N ASN A 329 -22.94 3.88 12.93
CA ASN A 329 -24.38 4.04 12.88
C ASN A 329 -24.77 4.97 11.71
N SER A 330 -25.51 4.46 10.75
CA SER A 330 -26.00 5.22 9.62
C SER A 330 -27.49 5.54 9.79
N ILE A 331 -27.88 6.76 9.47
CA ILE A 331 -29.28 7.17 9.48
C ILE A 331 -30.09 6.37 8.44
N LEU A 332 -29.46 6.07 7.28
CA LEU A 332 -30.16 5.39 6.18
C LEU A 332 -30.15 3.86 6.32
N PHE A 333 -29.07 3.29 6.85
CA PHE A 333 -28.82 1.86 6.82
C PHE A 333 -28.78 1.21 8.21
N GLY A 334 -28.91 2.02 9.27
CA GLY A 334 -28.78 1.57 10.67
C GLY A 334 -27.34 1.20 11.04
N PRO A 335 -27.15 0.44 12.13
CA PRO A 335 -25.84 0.03 12.59
C PRO A 335 -25.18 -0.95 11.63
N ARG A 336 -23.88 -0.74 11.36
CA ARG A 336 -23.04 -1.59 10.52
C ARG A 336 -21.70 -1.83 11.17
N THR A 337 -21.14 -3.03 10.97
CA THR A 337 -19.78 -3.38 11.38
C THR A 337 -18.97 -3.78 10.15
N PHE A 338 -17.75 -3.26 10.06
CA PHE A 338 -16.80 -3.52 8.98
C PHE A 338 -15.52 -4.14 9.55
N ASN A 339 -14.95 -5.09 8.82
CA ASN A 339 -13.62 -5.62 9.10
C ASN A 339 -12.56 -4.60 8.60
N VAL A 340 -11.75 -4.08 9.52
CA VAL A 340 -10.76 -3.04 9.21
C VAL A 340 -9.74 -3.52 8.19
N ALA A 341 -9.23 -4.73 8.36
CA ALA A 341 -8.16 -5.25 7.52
C ALA A 341 -8.56 -5.44 6.05
N THR A 342 -9.84 -5.74 5.79
CA THR A 342 -10.31 -6.14 4.45
C THR A 342 -11.23 -5.13 3.78
N GLU A 343 -11.90 -4.26 4.56
CA GLU A 343 -12.96 -3.42 4.02
C GLU A 343 -12.65 -1.93 4.11
N VAL A 344 -11.85 -1.47 5.09
CA VAL A 344 -11.73 -0.04 5.42
C VAL A 344 -10.41 0.57 4.95
N LEU A 345 -10.47 1.74 4.32
CA LEU A 345 -9.31 2.60 4.05
C LEU A 345 -9.15 3.68 5.12
N ALA A 346 -10.25 4.34 5.45
CA ALA A 346 -10.26 5.47 6.40
C ALA A 346 -11.65 5.66 7.01
N VAL A 347 -11.68 6.36 8.16
CA VAL A 347 -12.90 6.80 8.82
C VAL A 347 -12.88 8.34 8.86
N ALA A 348 -13.83 8.99 8.22
CA ALA A 348 -14.04 10.43 8.30
C ALA A 348 -14.91 10.75 9.52
N LEU A 349 -14.49 11.72 10.32
CA LEU A 349 -15.19 12.20 11.50
C LEU A 349 -15.60 13.67 11.36
N ALA A 350 -14.73 14.48 10.78
CA ALA A 350 -14.94 15.90 10.55
C ALA A 350 -13.96 16.41 9.47
N ASP A 351 -14.16 17.65 9.02
CA ASP A 351 -13.22 18.29 8.10
C ASP A 351 -11.95 18.74 8.81
N VAL A 352 -10.85 18.75 8.04
CA VAL A 352 -9.63 19.44 8.43
C VAL A 352 -9.83 20.93 8.28
N ARG A 353 -9.59 21.66 9.36
CA ARG A 353 -9.61 23.14 9.40
C ARG A 353 -8.27 23.59 9.97
N PRO A 354 -7.26 23.82 9.11
CA PRO A 354 -5.93 24.15 9.57
C PRO A 354 -5.96 25.41 10.46
N GLY A 355 -5.59 25.21 11.72
CA GLY A 355 -5.43 26.29 12.69
C GLY A 355 -4.09 27.02 12.52
N PRO A 356 -3.84 28.09 13.29
CA PRO A 356 -2.59 28.80 13.26
C PRO A 356 -1.43 27.88 13.66
N ALA A 357 -0.38 27.89 12.86
CA ALA A 357 0.86 27.17 13.14
C ALA A 357 2.03 27.99 12.60
N MET A 358 3.12 28.04 13.37
CA MET A 358 4.36 28.73 12.97
C MET A 358 5.39 27.75 12.39
N TYR A 359 5.25 26.46 12.72
CA TYR A 359 6.22 25.45 12.35
C TYR A 359 5.53 24.15 11.89
N ALA A 360 6.12 23.51 10.89
CA ALA A 360 5.83 22.14 10.52
C ALA A 360 7.00 21.26 10.96
N VAL A 361 6.72 20.21 11.72
CA VAL A 361 7.71 19.23 12.17
C VAL A 361 7.34 17.87 11.61
N LYS A 362 8.26 17.25 10.85
CA LYS A 362 8.12 15.87 10.39
C LYS A 362 9.02 14.99 11.24
N THR A 363 8.48 13.86 11.68
CA THR A 363 9.26 12.86 12.42
C THR A 363 9.70 11.72 11.50
N LEU A 364 10.73 10.97 11.91
CA LEU A 364 11.16 9.75 11.20
C LEU A 364 10.07 8.67 11.19
N ALA A 365 9.19 8.66 12.19
CA ALA A 365 8.02 7.79 12.23
C ALA A 365 6.93 8.18 11.21
N GLY A 366 7.09 9.33 10.53
CA GLY A 366 6.16 9.81 9.50
C GLY A 366 5.06 10.75 10.01
N SER A 367 5.05 11.17 11.29
CA SER A 367 4.11 12.18 11.78
C SER A 367 4.40 13.56 11.20
N HIS A 368 3.34 14.32 10.88
CA HIS A 368 3.41 15.70 10.42
C HIS A 368 2.72 16.62 11.45
N LEU A 369 3.51 17.27 12.27
CA LEU A 369 3.00 18.08 13.39
C LEU A 369 2.94 19.57 13.00
N ARG A 370 1.85 20.23 13.32
CA ARG A 370 1.67 21.66 13.16
C ARG A 370 1.85 22.34 14.53
N ALA A 371 3.02 22.93 14.78
CA ALA A 371 3.36 23.53 16.05
C ALA A 371 3.20 25.05 16.04
N THR A 372 2.68 25.60 17.12
CA THR A 372 2.59 27.06 17.36
C THR A 372 3.86 27.64 17.96
N ALA A 373 4.64 26.81 18.65
CA ALA A 373 5.92 27.22 19.21
C ALA A 373 6.92 26.04 19.24
N LEU A 374 8.19 26.36 19.06
CA LEU A 374 9.30 25.44 19.25
C LEU A 374 10.31 26.04 20.22
N ARG A 375 10.85 25.23 21.11
CA ARG A 375 11.95 25.58 22.01
C ARG A 375 12.88 24.38 22.17
N GLU A 376 14.15 24.65 22.29
CA GLU A 376 15.12 23.64 22.74
C GLU A 376 15.04 23.53 24.27
N GLU A 377 15.04 22.32 24.79
CA GLU A 377 15.06 22.01 26.20
C GLU A 377 15.90 20.74 26.44
N GLN A 378 17.09 20.87 27.03
CA GLN A 378 17.98 19.75 27.37
C GLN A 378 18.32 18.84 26.16
N GLY A 379 18.67 19.41 25.02
CA GLY A 379 18.99 18.67 23.79
C GLY A 379 17.80 18.06 23.07
N ARG A 380 16.58 18.41 23.49
CA ARG A 380 15.30 17.97 22.86
C ARG A 380 14.55 19.18 22.27
N LEU A 381 13.83 18.91 21.21
CA LEU A 381 12.88 19.89 20.65
C LEU A 381 11.54 19.79 21.39
N ARG A 382 11.20 20.83 22.12
CA ARG A 382 9.89 20.99 22.74
C ARG A 382 8.96 21.68 21.74
N ALA A 383 7.98 20.95 21.22
CA ALA A 383 7.00 21.45 20.26
C ALA A 383 5.64 21.60 20.95
N THR A 384 5.05 22.82 20.89
CA THR A 384 3.67 23.05 21.34
C THR A 384 2.74 22.80 20.15
N VAL A 385 1.98 21.71 20.22
CA VAL A 385 1.07 21.25 19.15
C VAL A 385 -0.37 21.36 19.64
N PRO A 386 -1.22 22.22 19.03
CA PRO A 386 -2.63 22.33 19.42
C PRO A 386 -3.32 20.97 19.35
N GLY A 387 -4.06 20.62 20.40
CA GLY A 387 -4.74 19.32 20.52
C GLY A 387 -3.88 18.18 21.08
N LEU A 388 -2.54 18.25 21.00
CA LEU A 388 -1.62 17.27 21.56
C LEU A 388 -0.86 17.82 22.79
N GLY A 389 -0.87 19.13 23.01
CA GLY A 389 -0.07 19.74 24.08
C GLY A 389 1.41 19.87 23.70
N ILE A 390 2.28 19.57 24.66
CA ILE A 390 3.72 19.70 24.51
C ILE A 390 4.32 18.33 24.22
N LEU A 391 4.94 18.24 23.03
CA LEU A 391 5.74 17.07 22.63
C LEU A 391 7.23 17.37 22.80
N ARG A 392 7.98 16.40 23.32
CA ARG A 392 9.44 16.45 23.47
C ARG A 392 10.08 15.43 22.54
N LEU A 393 10.70 15.93 21.47
CA LEU A 393 11.28 15.13 20.40
C LEU A 393 12.81 15.18 20.51
N THR A 394 13.46 14.03 20.44
CA THR A 394 14.91 13.95 20.31
C THR A 394 15.34 14.23 18.87
N PRO A 395 16.59 14.68 18.60
CA PRO A 395 17.10 14.83 17.24
C PRO A 395 16.98 13.55 16.39
N ARG A 396 17.05 12.36 17.02
CA ARG A 396 16.92 11.06 16.34
C ARG A 396 15.49 10.73 15.91
N GLU A 397 14.50 11.43 16.43
CA GLU A 397 13.10 11.28 16.04
C GLU A 397 12.70 12.27 14.94
N LEU A 398 13.52 13.27 14.67
CA LEU A 398 13.24 14.33 13.72
C LEU A 398 13.69 13.97 12.31
N HIS A 399 12.86 14.23 11.32
CA HIS A 399 13.19 14.19 9.89
C HIS A 399 13.37 15.61 9.34
N GLU A 400 12.45 16.51 9.65
CA GLU A 400 12.43 17.87 9.14
C GLU A 400 11.76 18.83 10.12
N VAL A 401 12.31 20.01 10.25
CA VAL A 401 11.67 21.16 10.92
C VAL A 401 11.67 22.31 9.94
N ARG A 402 10.48 22.89 9.67
CA ARG A 402 10.30 24.02 8.75
C ARG A 402 9.46 25.10 9.39
N ARG A 403 9.88 26.35 9.26
CA ARG A 403 9.04 27.52 9.58
C ARG A 403 8.00 27.71 8.48
N LEU A 404 6.74 27.90 8.87
CA LEU A 404 5.66 28.21 7.95
C LEU A 404 5.65 29.73 7.71
N GLU A 405 5.57 30.13 6.46
CA GLU A 405 5.34 31.53 6.07
C GLU A 405 3.90 31.89 6.42
N LYS A 406 3.69 33.17 6.84
CA LYS A 406 2.37 33.68 7.17
C LYS A 406 1.52 33.90 5.93
#